data_9b82df017cec0d9c98f177ddd6755d72
#
_entry.id   9b82df017cec0d9c98f177ddd6755d72
#
_cell.length_a   1.000
_cell.length_b   1.000
_cell.length_c   1.000
_cell.angle_alpha   90.00
_cell.angle_beta   90.00
_cell.angle_gamma   90.00
#
_symmetry.space_group_name_H-M   'P 1'
#
loop_
_entity.id
_entity.type
_entity.pdbx_description
1 polymer ?
#
loop_
_entity_poly.entity_id
_entity_poly.type
_entity_poly.pdbx_seq_one_letter_code
_entity_poly.pdbx_strand_id
1 'polypeptide(L)'
;YKLYINHYFLKDTNFGFFGDNNIRNKFLPIIVFLIDLLLFYVLFKKASMGIIRSPWELLHFKFWALFMLSNILLVTNFVSKKSFKNIFLIVWHFLLIACIGIILYPLGFGYDSFIHQAALETIKNTSTIQPRLFLYIGQYALTFFVSGISQLSLATTNKILLPGLFALIWPTSLYYGLRYGFNWSRKISYL
;
A
#
# COMPACT_ATOMS: atom_id res chain seq x y z
N TYR A 1 27.94 -18.76 20.03
CA TYR A 1 28.60 -17.67 19.29
C TYR A 1 27.70 -16.46 19.33
N LYS A 2 27.86 -15.58 20.34
CA LYS A 2 27.28 -14.23 20.36
C LYS A 2 28.08 -13.40 19.36
N LEU A 3 27.48 -13.12 18.20
CA LEU A 3 27.95 -12.06 17.31
C LEU A 3 27.78 -10.73 18.06
N TYR A 4 28.86 -10.23 18.62
CA TYR A 4 29.03 -8.85 19.01
C TYR A 4 29.07 -8.01 17.74
N ILE A 5 27.90 -7.73 17.16
CA ILE A 5 27.75 -6.67 16.17
C ILE A 5 27.90 -5.38 16.96
N ASN A 6 29.00 -4.73 16.70
CA ASN A 6 29.45 -3.50 17.32
C ASN A 6 28.32 -2.49 17.50
N HIS A 7 28.02 -2.19 18.75
CA HIS A 7 27.11 -1.14 19.24
C HIS A 7 27.49 0.29 18.79
N TYR A 8 28.49 0.42 17.91
CA TYR A 8 29.09 1.71 17.54
C TYR A 8 28.47 2.40 16.31
N PHE A 9 27.61 1.71 15.53
CA PHE A 9 27.10 2.31 14.28
C PHE A 9 25.77 3.05 14.41
N LEU A 10 25.11 3.03 15.57
CA LEU A 10 23.79 3.62 15.76
C LEU A 10 23.67 4.54 17.00
N LYS A 11 24.79 5.10 17.43
CA LYS A 11 24.73 6.24 18.35
C LYS A 11 24.06 7.37 17.58
N ASP A 12 22.92 7.84 18.07
CA ASP A 12 22.11 8.95 17.54
C ASP A 12 22.98 9.99 16.81
N THR A 13 23.20 9.81 15.51
CA THR A 13 23.62 10.89 14.66
C THR A 13 22.44 11.85 14.64
N ASN A 14 22.50 12.84 15.51
CA ASN A 14 21.68 14.03 15.39
C ASN A 14 21.99 14.65 14.02
N PHE A 15 21.29 14.22 12.98
CA PHE A 15 21.18 14.97 11.75
C PHE A 15 20.43 16.27 12.07
N GLY A 16 21.15 17.20 12.72
CA GLY A 16 20.68 18.52 13.14
C GLY A 16 20.46 19.49 11.98
N PHE A 17 20.17 18.98 10.77
CA PHE A 17 19.97 19.83 9.59
C PHE A 17 18.59 20.53 9.57
N PHE A 18 17.66 20.15 10.43
CA PHE A 18 16.34 20.77 10.45
C PHE A 18 15.97 21.12 11.89
N GLY A 19 16.07 22.39 12.21
CA GLY A 19 15.67 22.95 13.49
C GLY A 19 14.26 22.46 13.93
N ASP A 20 14.10 22.30 15.23
CA ASP A 20 12.92 21.75 15.89
C ASP A 20 11.70 22.70 15.83
N ASN A 21 11.23 22.97 14.60
CA ASN A 21 10.07 23.80 14.37
C ASN A 21 8.79 22.95 14.58
N ASN A 22 8.23 23.06 15.77
CA ASN A 22 7.02 22.36 16.22
C ASN A 22 5.82 22.52 15.23
N ILE A 23 5.77 23.64 14.50
CA ILE A 23 4.75 23.95 13.49
C ILE A 23 4.94 23.08 12.24
N ARG A 24 6.14 23.04 11.66
CA ARG A 24 6.45 22.25 10.47
C ARG A 24 6.10 20.77 10.68
N ASN A 25 6.40 20.28 11.87
CA ASN A 25 6.18 18.89 12.23
C ASN A 25 4.70 18.50 12.30
N LYS A 26 3.76 19.43 12.49
CA LYS A 26 2.32 19.15 12.51
C LYS A 26 1.73 19.10 11.10
N PHE A 27 2.20 19.93 10.18
CA PHE A 27 1.64 20.06 8.84
C PHE A 27 2.20 19.04 7.85
N LEU A 28 3.44 18.57 8.01
CA LEU A 28 4.07 17.65 7.08
C LEU A 28 3.27 16.35 6.82
N PRO A 29 2.75 15.65 7.84
CA PRO A 29 1.89 14.48 7.61
C PRO A 29 0.62 14.80 6.82
N ILE A 30 0.04 15.98 7.08
CA ILE A 30 -1.18 16.42 6.38
C ILE A 30 -0.86 16.71 4.92
N ILE A 31 0.27 17.35 4.63
CA ILE A 31 0.71 17.64 3.26
C ILE A 31 0.93 16.34 2.48
N VAL A 32 1.64 15.36 3.06
CA VAL A 32 1.83 14.04 2.43
C VAL A 32 0.47 13.39 2.11
N PHE A 33 -0.43 13.35 3.10
CA PHE A 33 -1.76 12.78 2.90
C PHE A 33 -2.55 13.48 1.78
N LEU A 34 -2.50 14.81 1.72
CA LEU A 34 -3.17 15.58 0.66
C LEU A 34 -2.54 15.36 -0.72
N ILE A 35 -1.21 15.23 -0.81
CA ILE A 35 -0.54 14.89 -2.07
C ILE A 35 -0.96 13.50 -2.53
N ASP A 36 -1.02 12.51 -1.65
CA ASP A 36 -1.46 11.17 -1.99
C ASP A 36 -2.93 11.15 -2.44
N LEU A 37 -3.81 11.94 -1.80
CA LEU A 37 -5.19 12.14 -2.28
C LEU A 37 -5.25 12.73 -3.67
N LEU A 38 -4.40 13.73 -3.96
CA LEU A 38 -4.29 14.31 -5.29
C LEU A 38 -3.79 13.28 -6.31
N LEU A 39 -2.83 12.44 -5.94
CA LEU A 39 -2.35 11.34 -6.77
C LEU A 39 -3.46 10.33 -7.05
N PHE A 40 -4.26 9.93 -6.06
CA PHE A 40 -5.45 9.10 -6.27
C PHE A 40 -6.42 9.76 -7.25
N TYR A 41 -6.71 11.05 -7.08
CA TYR A 41 -7.57 11.77 -8.01
C TYR A 41 -7.03 11.75 -9.46
N VAL A 42 -5.73 11.94 -9.64
CA VAL A 42 -5.08 11.85 -10.95
C VAL A 42 -5.22 10.44 -11.55
N LEU A 43 -5.04 9.39 -10.75
CA LEU A 43 -5.22 8.00 -11.19
C LEU A 43 -6.66 7.76 -11.69
N PHE A 44 -7.67 8.16 -10.92
CA PHE A 44 -9.07 8.01 -11.32
C PHE A 44 -9.40 8.78 -12.60
N LYS A 45 -8.84 9.97 -12.78
CA LYS A 45 -9.01 10.76 -14.00
C LYS A 45 -8.32 10.17 -15.22
N LYS A 46 -7.29 9.34 -15.01
CA LYS A 46 -6.53 8.68 -16.07
C LYS A 46 -6.95 7.23 -16.33
N ALA A 47 -7.92 6.73 -15.58
CA ALA A 47 -8.47 5.40 -15.78
C ALA A 47 -8.94 5.20 -17.22
N SER A 48 -8.59 4.05 -17.80
CA SER A 48 -8.92 3.70 -19.18
C SER A 48 -9.49 2.29 -19.23
N MET A 49 -10.48 2.11 -20.12
CA MET A 49 -11.01 0.79 -20.51
C MET A 49 -10.56 0.39 -21.91
N GLY A 50 -9.74 1.24 -22.56
CA GLY A 50 -9.21 0.97 -23.90
C GLY A 50 -8.06 -0.03 -23.89
N ILE A 51 -7.59 -0.36 -25.09
CA ILE A 51 -6.42 -1.25 -25.26
C ILE A 51 -5.17 -0.46 -24.85
N ILE A 52 -4.50 -0.94 -23.80
CA ILE A 52 -3.22 -0.39 -23.31
C ILE A 52 -2.23 -1.53 -23.12
N ARG A 53 -0.96 -1.28 -23.38
CA ARG A 53 0.10 -2.27 -23.17
C ARG A 53 0.50 -2.33 -21.69
N SER A 54 0.47 -1.18 -21.02
CA SER A 54 0.88 -1.06 -19.61
C SER A 54 0.12 0.08 -18.93
N PRO A 55 -0.25 -0.05 -17.65
CA PRO A 55 -0.83 1.06 -16.88
C PRO A 55 0.07 2.30 -16.88
N TRP A 56 1.38 2.09 -16.96
CA TRP A 56 2.38 3.16 -16.90
C TRP A 56 2.32 4.13 -18.09
N GLU A 57 1.79 3.70 -19.23
CA GLU A 57 1.60 4.54 -20.42
C GLU A 57 0.60 5.69 -20.18
N LEU A 58 -0.33 5.51 -19.24
CA LEU A 58 -1.32 6.51 -18.90
C LEU A 58 -0.79 7.60 -17.96
N LEU A 59 0.37 7.38 -17.35
CA LEU A 59 0.97 8.26 -16.37
C LEU A 59 1.99 9.20 -16.98
N HIS A 60 1.69 10.50 -16.94
CA HIS A 60 2.61 11.53 -17.38
C HIS A 60 3.69 11.83 -16.34
N PHE A 61 4.78 12.48 -16.78
CA PHE A 61 5.87 12.92 -15.91
C PHE A 61 5.40 13.70 -14.66
N LYS A 62 4.34 14.51 -14.77
CA LYS A 62 3.76 15.24 -13.63
C LYS A 62 3.32 14.34 -12.48
N PHE A 63 2.77 13.16 -12.79
CA PHE A 63 2.42 12.17 -11.76
C PHE A 63 3.67 11.70 -11.02
N TRP A 64 4.71 11.32 -11.76
CA TRP A 64 5.95 10.83 -11.19
C TRP A 64 6.68 11.88 -10.35
N ALA A 65 6.70 13.15 -10.81
CA ALA A 65 7.27 14.25 -10.04
C ALA A 65 6.53 14.46 -8.71
N LEU A 66 5.19 14.41 -8.73
CA LEU A 66 4.37 14.54 -7.52
C LEU A 66 4.53 13.33 -6.58
N PHE A 67 4.62 12.13 -7.14
CA PHE A 67 4.87 10.90 -6.40
C PHE A 67 6.24 10.92 -5.72
N MET A 68 7.30 11.35 -6.43
CA MET A 68 8.63 11.51 -5.85
C MET A 68 8.64 12.57 -4.74
N LEU A 69 7.92 13.69 -4.93
CA LEU A 69 7.76 14.70 -3.88
C LEU A 69 7.09 14.10 -2.64
N SER A 70 6.01 13.33 -2.79
CA SER A 70 5.36 12.64 -1.67
C SER A 70 6.33 11.72 -0.91
N ASN A 71 7.12 10.92 -1.63
CA ASN A 71 8.15 10.06 -1.02
C ASN A 71 9.19 10.85 -0.22
N ILE A 72 9.73 11.94 -0.78
CA ILE A 72 10.73 12.78 -0.10
C ILE A 72 10.14 13.37 1.19
N LEU A 73 8.92 13.89 1.13
CA LEU A 73 8.24 14.45 2.29
C LEU A 73 7.91 13.37 3.34
N LEU A 74 7.54 12.16 2.91
CA LEU A 74 7.28 11.02 3.79
C LEU A 74 8.54 10.62 4.56
N VAL A 75 9.67 10.45 3.86
CA VAL A 75 10.97 10.16 4.48
C VAL A 75 11.38 11.28 5.45
N THR A 76 11.23 12.55 5.04
CA THR A 76 11.53 13.70 5.90
C THR A 76 10.69 13.69 7.18
N ASN A 77 9.40 13.30 7.08
CA ASN A 77 8.52 13.16 8.23
C ASN A 77 9.01 12.07 9.21
N PHE A 78 9.50 10.93 8.70
CA PHE A 78 9.98 9.83 9.54
C PHE A 78 11.28 10.17 10.27
N VAL A 79 12.18 10.89 9.61
CA VAL A 79 13.42 11.37 10.23
C VAL A 79 13.13 12.39 11.35
N SER A 80 12.11 13.23 11.17
CA SER A 80 11.80 14.30 12.12
C SER A 80 10.92 13.86 13.29
N LYS A 81 10.07 12.85 13.15
CA LYS A 81 9.11 12.44 14.18
C LYS A 81 9.16 10.95 14.54
N LYS A 82 9.08 10.67 15.85
CA LYS A 82 8.91 9.33 16.41
C LYS A 82 7.41 9.11 16.79
N SER A 83 6.49 9.15 15.83
CA SER A 83 5.05 9.00 16.11
C SER A 83 4.50 7.69 15.53
N PHE A 84 3.58 7.04 16.27
CA PHE A 84 2.83 5.89 15.76
C PHE A 84 1.97 6.25 14.52
N LYS A 85 1.57 7.50 14.40
CA LYS A 85 0.83 8.01 13.24
C LYS A 85 1.60 7.84 11.91
N ASN A 86 2.92 7.65 11.97
CA ASN A 86 3.74 7.41 10.79
C ASN A 86 3.37 6.08 10.11
N ILE A 87 2.97 5.04 10.86
CA ILE A 87 2.52 3.76 10.27
C ILE A 87 1.29 3.99 9.38
N PHE A 88 0.33 4.80 9.84
CA PHE A 88 -0.85 5.13 9.03
C PHE A 88 -0.48 5.78 7.70
N LEU A 89 0.46 6.73 7.71
CA LEU A 89 0.91 7.38 6.46
C LEU A 89 1.63 6.41 5.52
N ILE A 90 2.42 5.48 6.07
CA ILE A 90 3.07 4.44 5.25
C ILE A 90 2.00 3.54 4.63
N VAL A 91 1.08 3.03 5.42
CA VAL A 91 -0.01 2.17 4.93
C VAL A 91 -0.81 2.90 3.84
N TRP A 92 -1.12 4.17 4.05
CA TRP A 92 -1.84 5.01 3.09
C TRP A 92 -1.07 5.17 1.77
N HIS A 93 0.23 5.47 1.86
CA HIS A 93 1.09 5.61 0.68
C HIS A 93 1.29 4.26 -0.05
N PHE A 94 1.43 3.16 0.70
CA PHE A 94 1.48 1.82 0.11
C PHE A 94 0.15 1.42 -0.55
N LEU A 95 -0.98 1.85 -0.01
CA LEU A 95 -2.29 1.66 -0.65
C LEU A 95 -2.35 2.36 -2.01
N LEU A 96 -1.84 3.60 -2.09
CA LEU A 96 -1.72 4.30 -3.36
C LEU A 96 -0.93 3.48 -4.37
N ILE A 97 0.27 2.99 -4.00
CA ILE A 97 1.14 2.19 -4.86
C ILE A 97 0.44 0.90 -5.32
N ALA A 98 -0.17 0.17 -4.38
CA ALA A 98 -0.85 -1.09 -4.65
C ALA A 98 -2.08 -0.93 -5.55
N CYS A 99 -2.74 0.24 -5.50
CA CYS A 99 -3.94 0.51 -6.27
C CYS A 99 -3.69 1.11 -7.66
N ILE A 100 -2.46 1.51 -8.02
CA ILE A 100 -2.18 2.15 -9.32
C ILE A 100 -2.75 1.34 -10.48
N GLY A 101 -2.41 0.05 -10.56
CA GLY A 101 -2.82 -0.81 -11.67
C GLY A 101 -4.33 -0.99 -11.76
N ILE A 102 -5.00 -1.25 -10.64
CA ILE A 102 -6.44 -1.52 -10.62
C ILE A 102 -7.30 -0.26 -10.83
N ILE A 103 -6.77 0.92 -10.49
CA ILE A 103 -7.45 2.19 -10.75
C ILE A 103 -7.28 2.59 -12.22
N LEU A 104 -6.05 2.52 -12.73
CA LEU A 104 -5.77 2.93 -14.11
C LEU A 104 -6.43 2.01 -15.14
N TYR A 105 -6.56 0.72 -14.82
CA TYR A 105 -7.19 -0.25 -15.70
C TYR A 105 -8.23 -1.08 -14.94
N PRO A 106 -9.46 -0.58 -14.80
CA PRO A 106 -10.51 -1.22 -13.99
C PRO A 106 -10.95 -2.60 -14.50
N LEU A 107 -10.69 -2.93 -15.77
CA LEU A 107 -10.98 -4.27 -16.30
C LEU A 107 -10.06 -5.35 -15.73
N GLY A 108 -8.87 -4.96 -15.23
CA GLY A 108 -7.86 -5.87 -14.72
C GLY A 108 -6.86 -6.32 -15.79
N PHE A 109 -5.62 -6.58 -15.35
CA PHE A 109 -4.54 -7.08 -16.21
C PHE A 109 -4.47 -8.60 -16.12
N GLY A 110 -4.27 -9.22 -17.31
CA GLY A 110 -4.08 -10.65 -17.43
C GLY A 110 -5.39 -11.46 -17.41
N TYR A 111 -5.25 -12.74 -17.65
CA TYR A 111 -6.37 -13.68 -17.74
C TYR A 111 -6.94 -14.05 -16.38
N ASP A 112 -6.11 -14.06 -15.34
CA ASP A 112 -6.46 -14.60 -14.02
C ASP A 112 -7.57 -13.81 -13.33
N SER A 113 -7.61 -12.49 -13.51
CA SER A 113 -8.64 -11.64 -12.89
C SER A 113 -10.06 -12.02 -13.35
N PHE A 114 -10.22 -12.35 -14.63
CA PHE A 114 -11.51 -12.77 -15.19
C PHE A 114 -11.89 -14.18 -14.76
N ILE A 115 -10.91 -15.10 -14.68
CA ILE A 115 -11.15 -16.48 -14.21
C ILE A 115 -11.62 -16.46 -12.75
N HIS A 116 -10.97 -15.67 -11.89
CA HIS A 116 -11.36 -15.54 -10.49
C HIS A 116 -12.73 -14.88 -10.34
N GLN A 117 -13.04 -13.88 -11.16
CA GLN A 117 -14.35 -13.25 -11.16
C GLN A 117 -15.46 -14.27 -11.55
N ALA A 118 -15.26 -15.02 -12.63
CA ALA A 118 -16.19 -16.06 -13.09
C ALA A 118 -16.35 -17.15 -12.04
N ALA A 119 -15.26 -17.58 -11.38
CA ALA A 119 -15.33 -18.56 -10.30
C ALA A 119 -16.16 -18.05 -9.11
N LEU A 120 -15.96 -16.81 -8.67
CA LEU A 120 -16.74 -16.19 -7.59
C LEU A 120 -18.23 -16.10 -7.94
N GLU A 121 -18.58 -15.75 -9.17
CA GLU A 121 -19.97 -15.70 -9.64
C GLU A 121 -20.60 -17.10 -9.70
N THR A 122 -19.83 -18.10 -10.16
CA THR A 122 -20.28 -19.50 -10.15
C THR A 122 -20.55 -19.99 -8.73
N ILE A 123 -19.61 -19.75 -7.79
CA ILE A 123 -19.79 -20.14 -6.39
C ILE A 123 -21.04 -19.46 -5.80
N LYS A 124 -21.24 -18.17 -6.08
CA LYS A 124 -22.43 -17.42 -5.62
C LYS A 124 -23.72 -18.04 -6.10
N ASN A 125 -23.78 -18.48 -7.35
CA ASN A 125 -25.01 -18.97 -8.00
C ASN A 125 -25.29 -20.45 -7.73
N THR A 126 -24.24 -21.27 -7.61
CA THR A 126 -24.36 -22.72 -7.52
C THR A 126 -24.00 -23.31 -6.16
N SER A 127 -23.39 -22.49 -5.28
CA SER A 127 -22.81 -22.93 -4.00
C SER A 127 -21.77 -24.05 -4.15
N THR A 128 -21.25 -24.25 -5.38
CA THR A 128 -20.26 -25.27 -5.67
C THR A 128 -18.98 -24.63 -6.15
N ILE A 129 -17.84 -25.21 -5.79
CA ILE A 129 -16.53 -24.73 -6.22
C ILE A 129 -16.02 -25.70 -7.29
N GLN A 130 -15.88 -25.25 -8.53
CA GLN A 130 -15.29 -26.00 -9.64
C GLN A 130 -14.37 -25.07 -10.46
N PRO A 131 -13.34 -25.61 -11.14
CA PRO A 131 -12.73 -26.95 -11.13
C PRO A 131 -11.38 -27.03 -10.38
N ARG A 132 -10.83 -25.95 -9.77
CA ARG A 132 -9.53 -25.95 -9.09
C ARG A 132 -9.63 -25.53 -7.63
N LEU A 133 -10.36 -26.32 -6.88
CA LEU A 133 -10.82 -26.10 -5.54
C LEU A 133 -9.77 -25.66 -4.51
N PHE A 134 -8.64 -26.38 -4.47
CA PHE A 134 -7.77 -26.28 -3.29
C PHE A 134 -6.81 -25.09 -3.30
N LEU A 135 -6.42 -24.59 -4.46
CA LEU A 135 -5.42 -23.52 -4.54
C LEU A 135 -5.96 -22.14 -4.16
N TYR A 136 -7.25 -21.88 -4.45
CA TYR A 136 -7.84 -20.55 -4.28
C TYR A 136 -8.98 -20.49 -3.26
N ILE A 137 -9.29 -21.61 -2.57
CA ILE A 137 -10.41 -21.69 -1.64
C ILE A 137 -10.32 -20.64 -0.52
N GLY A 138 -9.12 -20.39 -0.01
CA GLY A 138 -8.88 -19.36 1.01
C GLY A 138 -9.16 -17.95 0.49
N GLN A 139 -8.75 -17.65 -0.73
CA GLN A 139 -9.02 -16.35 -1.37
C GLN A 139 -10.52 -16.16 -1.59
N TYR A 140 -11.22 -17.15 -2.10
CA TYR A 140 -12.66 -17.06 -2.34
C TYR A 140 -13.44 -16.94 -1.02
N ALA A 141 -13.14 -17.77 -0.03
CA ALA A 141 -13.75 -17.69 1.29
C ALA A 141 -13.56 -16.31 1.93
N LEU A 142 -12.33 -15.77 1.87
CA LEU A 142 -12.02 -14.44 2.38
C LEU A 142 -12.77 -13.35 1.61
N THR A 143 -12.86 -13.46 0.28
CA THR A 143 -13.61 -12.51 -0.56
C THR A 143 -15.09 -12.51 -0.21
N PHE A 144 -15.72 -13.68 -0.04
CA PHE A 144 -17.12 -13.78 0.40
C PHE A 144 -17.32 -13.21 1.79
N PHE A 145 -16.45 -13.55 2.73
CA PHE A 145 -16.50 -13.04 4.10
C PHE A 145 -16.41 -11.51 4.16
N VAL A 146 -15.40 -10.93 3.48
CA VAL A 146 -15.21 -9.48 3.45
C VAL A 146 -16.36 -8.80 2.71
N SER A 147 -16.84 -9.37 1.59
CA SER A 147 -18.00 -8.84 0.87
C SER A 147 -19.26 -8.84 1.74
N GLY A 148 -19.49 -9.90 2.51
CA GLY A 148 -20.63 -10.00 3.42
C GLY A 148 -20.62 -8.96 4.54
N ILE A 149 -19.43 -8.69 5.13
CA ILE A 149 -19.29 -7.68 6.19
C ILE A 149 -19.35 -6.26 5.62
N SER A 150 -18.64 -6.00 4.52
CA SER A 150 -18.52 -4.65 3.94
C SER A 150 -19.72 -4.24 3.09
N GLN A 151 -20.60 -5.19 2.74
CA GLN A 151 -21.71 -5.01 1.81
C GLN A 151 -21.28 -4.55 0.40
N LEU A 152 -19.99 -4.67 0.08
CA LEU A 152 -19.48 -4.40 -1.26
C LEU A 152 -19.79 -5.57 -2.20
N SER A 153 -19.90 -5.28 -3.50
CA SER A 153 -20.05 -6.34 -4.50
C SER A 153 -18.84 -7.28 -4.48
N LEU A 154 -19.05 -8.57 -4.81
CA LEU A 154 -17.95 -9.55 -4.91
C LEU A 154 -16.86 -9.09 -5.89
N ALA A 155 -17.25 -8.49 -7.01
CA ALA A 155 -16.33 -7.95 -8.00
C ALA A 155 -15.45 -6.82 -7.40
N THR A 156 -16.05 -5.89 -6.68
CA THR A 156 -15.32 -4.81 -6.02
C THR A 156 -14.40 -5.36 -4.93
N THR A 157 -14.92 -6.24 -4.08
CA THR A 157 -14.14 -6.87 -3.00
C THR A 157 -12.94 -7.61 -3.56
N ASN A 158 -13.13 -8.43 -4.60
CA ASN A 158 -12.04 -9.18 -5.24
C ASN A 158 -10.92 -8.26 -5.76
N LYS A 159 -11.28 -7.08 -6.30
CA LYS A 159 -10.30 -6.11 -6.80
C LYS A 159 -9.49 -5.43 -5.69
N ILE A 160 -10.16 -5.02 -4.60
CA ILE A 160 -9.52 -4.20 -3.56
C ILE A 160 -8.91 -5.01 -2.42
N LEU A 161 -9.31 -6.28 -2.26
CA LEU A 161 -8.89 -7.12 -1.14
C LEU A 161 -7.38 -7.30 -1.09
N LEU A 162 -6.78 -7.75 -2.19
CA LEU A 162 -5.33 -8.00 -2.25
C LEU A 162 -4.51 -6.73 -2.08
N PRO A 163 -4.77 -5.62 -2.82
CA PRO A 163 -4.08 -4.35 -2.59
C PRO A 163 -4.25 -3.82 -1.17
N GLY A 164 -5.44 -3.92 -0.59
CA GLY A 164 -5.71 -3.49 0.77
C GLY A 164 -4.93 -4.28 1.81
N LEU A 165 -4.94 -5.61 1.70
CA LEU A 165 -4.17 -6.49 2.58
C LEU A 165 -2.66 -6.26 2.41
N PHE A 166 -2.17 -6.13 1.17
CA PHE A 166 -0.77 -5.84 0.90
C PHE A 166 -0.34 -4.53 1.57
N ALA A 167 -1.11 -3.45 1.36
CA ALA A 167 -0.81 -2.15 1.94
C ALA A 167 -0.86 -2.14 3.47
N LEU A 168 -1.72 -2.94 4.08
CA LEU A 168 -1.83 -3.02 5.53
C LEU A 168 -0.75 -3.92 6.14
N ILE A 169 -0.57 -5.12 5.60
CA ILE A 169 0.26 -6.14 6.22
C ILE A 169 1.75 -5.90 5.94
N TRP A 170 2.12 -5.59 4.68
CA TRP A 170 3.53 -5.50 4.29
C TRP A 170 4.32 -4.46 5.07
N PRO A 171 3.94 -3.14 5.06
CA PRO A 171 4.72 -2.14 5.77
C PRO A 171 4.64 -2.29 7.29
N THR A 172 3.50 -2.77 7.83
CA THR A 172 3.38 -3.00 9.27
C THR A 172 4.26 -4.16 9.73
N SER A 173 4.24 -5.28 9.02
CA SER A 173 5.09 -6.45 9.32
C SER A 173 6.56 -6.11 9.20
N LEU A 174 6.94 -5.36 8.16
CA LEU A 174 8.32 -4.92 7.97
C LEU A 174 8.76 -4.02 9.13
N TYR A 175 7.95 -3.02 9.49
CA TYR A 175 8.24 -2.15 10.63
C TYR A 175 8.44 -2.94 11.93
N TYR A 176 7.52 -3.85 12.25
CA TYR A 176 7.63 -4.64 13.48
C TYR A 176 8.78 -5.63 13.45
N GLY A 177 9.06 -6.25 12.30
CA GLY A 177 10.21 -7.13 12.11
C GLY A 177 11.53 -6.41 12.33
N LEU A 178 11.70 -5.23 11.71
CA LEU A 178 12.90 -4.41 11.89
C LEU A 178 13.02 -3.89 13.32
N ARG A 179 11.92 -3.42 13.89
CA ARG A 179 11.91 -2.83 15.24
C ARG A 179 12.17 -3.83 16.36
N TYR A 180 11.52 -4.99 16.30
CA TYR A 180 11.53 -5.97 17.40
C TYR A 180 12.37 -7.21 17.09
N GLY A 181 12.45 -7.61 15.81
CA GLY A 181 13.29 -8.75 15.41
C GLY A 181 14.76 -8.39 15.31
N PHE A 182 15.05 -7.23 14.70
CA PHE A 182 16.44 -6.77 14.50
C PHE A 182 16.87 -5.67 15.49
N ASN A 183 16.02 -5.24 16.41
CA ASN A 183 16.29 -4.17 17.38
C ASN A 183 16.72 -2.83 16.74
N TRP A 184 16.27 -2.55 15.53
CA TRP A 184 16.57 -1.29 14.87
C TRP A 184 15.92 -0.10 15.58
N SER A 185 16.55 1.08 15.46
CA SER A 185 15.93 2.29 16.00
C SER A 185 14.59 2.57 15.32
N ARG A 186 13.65 3.19 16.05
CA ARG A 186 12.32 3.49 15.54
C ARG A 186 12.36 4.31 14.23
N LYS A 187 13.31 5.25 14.10
CA LYS A 187 13.47 6.06 12.91
C LYS A 187 13.83 5.20 11.69
N ILE A 188 14.82 4.32 11.84
CA ILE A 188 15.29 3.45 10.75
C ILE A 188 14.25 2.42 10.38
N SER A 189 13.46 1.93 11.34
CA SER A 189 12.39 0.95 11.06
C SER A 189 11.23 1.52 10.23
N TYR A 190 11.13 2.85 10.08
CA TYR A 190 10.16 3.50 9.18
C TYR A 190 10.71 3.75 7.77
N LEU A 191 12.02 3.74 7.57
CA LEU A 191 12.68 3.89 6.28
C LEU A 191 12.81 2.57 5.52
#